data_04a7ff415d6942a6d3c51db52f8a8438
#
_entry.id   04a7ff415d6942a6d3c51db52f8a8438
#
_cell.length_a   1.000
_cell.length_b   1.000
_cell.length_c   1.000
_cell.angle_alpha   90.00
_cell.angle_beta   90.00
_cell.angle_gamma   90.00
#
_symmetry.space_group_name_H-M   'P 1'
#
loop_
_entity.id
_entity.type
_entity.pdbx_description
1 polymer ?
#
loop_
_entity_poly.entity_id
_entity_poly.type
_entity_poly.pdbx_seq_one_letter_code
_entity_poly.pdbx_strand_id
1 'polypeptide(L)'
;MKKQPAKVNYFFKGGYVELWNTFKGTFSNLGDDISDAWELLADGWCDFWGSFFSAIGSIFGFEFEWDEIGESIKGIWRFSIGLGKLIFTLVLTTSLCLLLSLVHTIILLIVMAIAYTFFLLWLFADTIYCTVKCISSNCSNCQAHFSLPVYICPQCGAEHTRLCPSKYGIWRRTCECGYKLPTTFFNGREKLEAHCPNCGMNIKDGGRHVDICIPVVGGASSGKTCLIYQSIDAIGKVADSYGLQYEYSPNGMDDYEDSINNINRGYLPEKTNDMRLKYYQFYLNPATSKIKTLISLCDVGGEVYSDGMSLGEQIGYKYANAFLMVVDPLSISMYREEVRKSKINPSSYGYSSDSVDAVIGVLITTLENMFCISSKDMLKTDVAVVFSKCDIPGLSDKIGDKAVAEYVRNNPALTRYEAQNAVCEAFLRDYEEINFLNTLKSKFKTIQFFCSSSLGHNMDGTPFEARGVEDPVLWLLRRVGAIGDVKA
;
A
#
# COMPACT_ATOMS: atom_id res chain seq x y z
N MET A 1 -17.60 -4.77 9.00
CA MET A 1 -17.08 -4.94 7.62
C MET A 1 -18.24 -4.82 6.63
N LYS A 2 -18.21 -3.88 5.70
CA LYS A 2 -19.24 -3.80 4.64
C LYS A 2 -19.25 -5.12 3.85
N LYS A 3 -20.45 -5.60 3.51
CA LYS A 3 -20.64 -6.81 2.68
C LYS A 3 -19.96 -6.57 1.32
N GLN A 4 -19.09 -7.49 0.90
CA GLN A 4 -18.43 -7.38 -0.41
C GLN A 4 -19.44 -7.74 -1.51
N PRO A 5 -19.46 -7.02 -2.65
CA PRO A 5 -20.32 -7.32 -3.81
C PRO A 5 -19.74 -8.50 -4.62
N ALA A 6 -19.55 -9.65 -3.95
CA ALA A 6 -18.90 -10.83 -4.54
C ALA A 6 -19.49 -12.13 -4.02
N LYS A 7 -19.56 -13.13 -4.91
CA LYS A 7 -20.01 -14.49 -4.57
C LYS A 7 -18.96 -15.20 -3.73
N VAL A 8 -19.42 -15.90 -2.68
CA VAL A 8 -18.51 -16.72 -1.85
C VAL A 8 -18.14 -17.97 -2.63
N ASN A 9 -16.87 -18.34 -2.61
CA ASN A 9 -16.35 -19.52 -3.29
C ASN A 9 -16.95 -20.80 -2.65
N TYR A 10 -17.16 -21.81 -3.48
CA TYR A 10 -17.72 -23.10 -3.08
C TYR A 10 -16.98 -23.74 -1.89
N PHE A 11 -15.65 -23.75 -1.90
CA PHE A 11 -14.83 -24.35 -0.83
C PHE A 11 -14.97 -23.67 0.54
N PHE A 12 -15.48 -22.44 0.59
CA PHE A 12 -15.67 -21.69 1.85
C PHE A 12 -17.10 -21.67 2.35
N LYS A 13 -18.07 -22.12 1.55
CA LYS A 13 -19.48 -22.18 1.94
C LYS A 13 -20.20 -23.37 1.33
N GLY A 14 -20.14 -23.56 0.01
CA GLY A 14 -20.90 -24.58 -0.71
C GLY A 14 -20.62 -26.00 -0.22
N GLY A 15 -19.33 -26.33 -0.04
CA GLY A 15 -18.90 -27.65 0.45
C GLY A 15 -19.48 -27.99 1.82
N TYR A 16 -19.54 -27.03 2.75
CA TYR A 16 -20.15 -27.26 4.08
C TYR A 16 -21.66 -27.43 4.01
N VAL A 17 -22.33 -26.68 3.13
CA VAL A 17 -23.77 -26.81 2.92
C VAL A 17 -24.11 -28.16 2.29
N GLU A 18 -23.31 -28.62 1.32
CA GLU A 18 -23.46 -29.92 0.70
C GLU A 18 -23.27 -31.06 1.71
N LEU A 19 -22.23 -30.99 2.54
CA LEU A 19 -22.00 -31.92 3.61
C LEU A 19 -23.21 -32.01 4.56
N TRP A 20 -23.70 -30.85 5.00
CA TRP A 20 -24.88 -30.80 5.87
C TRP A 20 -26.13 -31.42 5.22
N ASN A 21 -26.37 -31.10 3.94
CA ASN A 21 -27.51 -31.63 3.19
C ASN A 21 -27.40 -33.14 3.00
N THR A 22 -26.21 -33.67 2.78
CA THR A 22 -25.96 -35.15 2.69
C THR A 22 -26.35 -35.81 4.00
N PHE A 23 -25.86 -35.35 5.15
CA PHE A 23 -26.22 -35.90 6.44
C PHE A 23 -27.73 -35.78 6.70
N LYS A 24 -28.31 -34.59 6.49
CA LYS A 24 -29.74 -34.40 6.70
C LYS A 24 -30.58 -35.31 5.84
N GLY A 25 -30.26 -35.47 4.55
CA GLY A 25 -30.96 -36.37 3.64
C GLY A 25 -30.86 -37.86 4.07
N THR A 26 -29.66 -38.29 4.48
CA THR A 26 -29.43 -39.64 4.97
C THR A 26 -30.30 -39.93 6.19
N PHE A 27 -30.35 -39.06 7.19
CA PHE A 27 -31.15 -39.26 8.41
C PHE A 27 -32.66 -39.15 8.16
N SER A 28 -33.10 -38.27 7.22
CA SER A 28 -34.51 -38.16 6.85
C SER A 28 -35.02 -39.45 6.23
N ASN A 29 -34.33 -39.93 5.18
CA ASN A 29 -34.72 -41.19 4.50
C ASN A 29 -34.70 -42.41 5.41
N LEU A 30 -33.70 -42.47 6.32
CA LEU A 30 -33.64 -43.51 7.32
C LEU A 30 -34.83 -43.46 8.28
N GLY A 31 -35.28 -42.29 8.67
CA GLY A 31 -36.47 -42.11 9.51
C GLY A 31 -37.73 -42.64 8.84
N ASP A 32 -37.92 -42.39 7.56
CA ASP A 32 -39.07 -42.90 6.79
C ASP A 32 -39.04 -44.45 6.69
N ASP A 33 -37.89 -45.03 6.37
CA ASP A 33 -37.70 -46.49 6.32
C ASP A 33 -38.00 -47.18 7.66
N ILE A 34 -37.57 -46.60 8.78
CA ILE A 34 -37.84 -47.09 10.14
C ILE A 34 -39.34 -47.00 10.44
N SER A 35 -40.00 -45.92 10.08
CA SER A 35 -41.42 -45.73 10.28
C SER A 35 -42.25 -46.79 9.56
N ASP A 36 -41.94 -47.02 8.27
CA ASP A 36 -42.59 -48.06 7.46
C ASP A 36 -42.41 -49.47 8.04
N ALA A 37 -41.19 -49.77 8.52
CA ALA A 37 -40.88 -51.05 9.16
C ALA A 37 -41.65 -51.22 10.48
N TRP A 38 -41.78 -50.14 11.25
CA TRP A 38 -42.54 -50.14 12.52
C TRP A 38 -44.03 -50.32 12.30
N GLU A 39 -44.61 -49.66 11.30
CA GLU A 39 -46.03 -49.85 10.93
C GLU A 39 -46.32 -51.31 10.57
N LEU A 40 -45.50 -51.92 9.71
CA LEU A 40 -45.63 -53.31 9.32
C LEU A 40 -45.52 -54.27 10.51
N LEU A 41 -44.66 -53.98 11.48
CA LEU A 41 -44.46 -54.75 12.71
C LEU A 41 -45.65 -54.61 13.64
N ALA A 42 -46.19 -53.39 13.79
CA ALA A 42 -47.37 -53.13 14.62
C ALA A 42 -48.62 -53.82 14.07
N ASP A 43 -48.84 -53.73 12.76
CA ASP A 43 -49.97 -54.37 12.09
C ASP A 43 -49.90 -55.92 12.26
N GLY A 44 -48.71 -56.52 12.02
CA GLY A 44 -48.50 -57.95 12.19
C GLY A 44 -48.72 -58.40 13.64
N TRP A 45 -48.33 -57.56 14.62
CA TRP A 45 -48.54 -57.81 16.05
C TRP A 45 -50.03 -57.78 16.40
N CYS A 46 -50.75 -56.78 15.92
CA CYS A 46 -52.18 -56.65 16.15
C CYS A 46 -52.98 -57.79 15.51
N ASP A 47 -52.64 -58.15 14.26
CA ASP A 47 -53.26 -59.26 13.54
C ASP A 47 -53.03 -60.64 14.29
N PHE A 48 -51.80 -60.87 14.73
CA PHE A 48 -51.49 -62.05 15.49
C PHE A 48 -52.31 -62.17 16.78
N TRP A 49 -52.27 -61.12 17.62
CA TRP A 49 -52.99 -61.18 18.89
C TRP A 49 -54.51 -61.18 18.72
N GLY A 50 -55.02 -60.43 17.75
CA GLY A 50 -56.44 -60.41 17.42
C GLY A 50 -56.93 -61.83 17.05
N SER A 51 -56.25 -62.51 16.13
CA SER A 51 -56.61 -63.82 15.68
C SER A 51 -56.28 -64.87 16.76
N PHE A 52 -55.24 -64.73 17.59
CA PHE A 52 -54.90 -65.57 18.68
C PHE A 52 -55.96 -65.59 19.78
N PHE A 53 -56.43 -64.41 20.18
CA PHE A 53 -57.51 -64.27 21.17
C PHE A 53 -58.84 -64.77 20.61
N SER A 54 -59.12 -64.57 19.33
CA SER A 54 -60.29 -65.18 18.67
C SER A 54 -60.23 -66.68 18.65
N ALA A 55 -59.09 -67.25 18.27
CA ALA A 55 -58.87 -68.68 18.29
C ALA A 55 -58.95 -69.28 19.70
N ILE A 56 -58.44 -68.65 20.75
CA ILE A 56 -58.66 -69.06 22.12
C ILE A 56 -60.13 -68.97 22.53
N GLY A 57 -60.80 -67.92 22.14
CA GLY A 57 -62.24 -67.75 22.38
C GLY A 57 -63.08 -68.83 21.74
N SER A 58 -62.74 -69.24 20.52
CA SER A 58 -63.38 -70.41 19.84
C SER A 58 -63.10 -71.75 20.49
N ILE A 59 -61.95 -71.94 21.06
CA ILE A 59 -61.60 -73.12 21.83
C ILE A 59 -62.45 -73.25 23.11
N PHE A 60 -62.80 -72.14 23.73
CA PHE A 60 -63.60 -72.10 24.95
C PHE A 60 -65.11 -71.93 24.65
N GLY A 61 -65.51 -71.65 23.42
CA GLY A 61 -66.89 -71.26 23.02
C GLY A 61 -67.42 -71.94 21.75
N PHE A 62 -67.28 -73.24 21.56
CA PHE A 62 -68.12 -74.05 20.68
C PHE A 62 -68.09 -73.93 19.14
N GLU A 63 -67.27 -73.19 18.48
CA GLU A 63 -67.08 -73.34 17.02
C GLU A 63 -65.58 -73.15 16.68
N PHE A 64 -64.91 -74.17 16.17
CA PHE A 64 -63.53 -74.12 15.74
C PHE A 64 -63.45 -73.81 14.24
N GLU A 65 -63.14 -72.56 13.90
CA GLU A 65 -62.95 -72.16 12.51
C GLU A 65 -61.48 -72.25 12.11
N TRP A 66 -61.16 -73.05 11.11
CA TRP A 66 -59.81 -73.17 10.53
C TRP A 66 -59.30 -71.87 9.92
N ASP A 67 -60.13 -70.95 9.51
CA ASP A 67 -59.80 -69.70 8.92
C ASP A 67 -59.10 -68.77 9.94
N GLU A 68 -59.44 -68.81 11.22
CA GLU A 68 -58.83 -68.00 12.27
C GLU A 68 -57.36 -68.41 12.55
N ILE A 69 -57.05 -69.71 12.41
CA ILE A 69 -55.66 -70.17 12.51
C ILE A 69 -54.84 -69.70 11.32
N GLY A 70 -55.46 -69.64 10.14
CA GLY A 70 -54.85 -69.10 8.93
C GLY A 70 -54.50 -67.60 9.05
N GLU A 71 -55.37 -66.85 9.69
CA GLU A 71 -55.13 -65.43 9.94
C GLU A 71 -54.03 -65.18 10.99
N SER A 72 -54.00 -66.00 12.06
CA SER A 72 -52.92 -65.95 13.05
C SER A 72 -51.53 -66.28 12.44
N ILE A 73 -51.48 -67.29 11.54
CA ILE A 73 -50.27 -67.64 10.81
C ILE A 73 -49.85 -66.49 9.89
N LYS A 74 -50.77 -65.82 9.22
CA LYS A 74 -50.48 -64.56 8.41
C LYS A 74 -49.96 -63.47 9.29
N GLY A 75 -50.52 -63.23 10.49
CA GLY A 75 -50.05 -62.24 11.45
C GLY A 75 -48.61 -62.49 11.90
N ILE A 76 -48.29 -63.78 12.24
CA ILE A 76 -46.89 -64.18 12.59
C ILE A 76 -45.95 -63.92 11.40
N TRP A 77 -46.40 -64.21 10.17
CA TRP A 77 -45.60 -63.99 8.99
C TRP A 77 -45.34 -62.52 8.72
N ARG A 78 -46.39 -61.64 8.81
CA ARG A 78 -46.24 -60.19 8.70
C ARG A 78 -45.35 -59.62 9.77
N PHE A 79 -45.51 -60.03 11.04
CA PHE A 79 -44.62 -59.61 12.13
C PHE A 79 -43.16 -60.04 11.88
N SER A 80 -42.92 -61.28 11.42
CA SER A 80 -41.58 -61.73 11.11
C SER A 80 -40.93 -60.97 9.94
N ILE A 81 -41.69 -60.60 8.92
CA ILE A 81 -41.25 -59.80 7.81
C ILE A 81 -40.92 -58.36 8.32
N GLY A 82 -41.81 -57.78 9.15
CA GLY A 82 -41.62 -56.45 9.72
C GLY A 82 -40.35 -56.40 10.61
N LEU A 83 -40.19 -57.40 11.45
CA LEU A 83 -38.97 -57.52 12.31
C LEU A 83 -37.71 -57.70 11.46
N GLY A 84 -37.75 -58.52 10.42
CA GLY A 84 -36.65 -58.72 9.48
C GLY A 84 -36.29 -57.45 8.74
N LYS A 85 -37.30 -56.70 8.25
CA LYS A 85 -37.13 -55.42 7.60
C LYS A 85 -36.53 -54.40 8.55
N LEU A 86 -37.02 -54.30 9.80
CA LEU A 86 -36.49 -53.37 10.80
C LEU A 86 -35.03 -53.65 11.11
N ILE A 87 -34.67 -54.95 11.35
CA ILE A 87 -33.27 -55.33 11.63
C ILE A 87 -32.38 -55.03 10.42
N PHE A 88 -32.85 -55.34 9.22
CA PHE A 88 -32.11 -55.04 7.99
C PHE A 88 -31.86 -53.55 7.82
N THR A 89 -32.89 -52.71 8.01
CA THR A 89 -32.78 -51.25 7.92
C THR A 89 -31.86 -50.68 9.01
N LEU A 90 -32.01 -51.08 10.26
CA LEU A 90 -31.19 -50.60 11.36
C LEU A 90 -29.72 -51.05 11.28
N VAL A 91 -29.44 -52.24 10.87
CA VAL A 91 -28.08 -52.79 10.91
C VAL A 91 -27.34 -52.61 9.59
N LEU A 92 -27.96 -52.95 8.46
CA LEU A 92 -27.29 -52.95 7.17
C LEU A 92 -27.39 -51.60 6.48
N THR A 93 -28.60 -51.07 6.32
CA THR A 93 -28.83 -49.82 5.56
C THR A 93 -28.22 -48.64 6.29
N THR A 94 -28.44 -48.57 7.63
CA THR A 94 -27.84 -47.49 8.44
C THR A 94 -26.32 -47.55 8.42
N SER A 95 -25.74 -48.73 8.60
CA SER A 95 -24.28 -48.88 8.58
C SER A 95 -23.67 -48.54 7.24
N LEU A 96 -24.30 -48.93 6.14
CA LEU A 96 -23.85 -48.62 4.78
C LEU A 96 -23.97 -47.13 4.50
N CYS A 97 -25.09 -46.47 4.83
CA CYS A 97 -25.30 -45.04 4.65
C CYS A 97 -24.31 -44.22 5.48
N LEU A 98 -24.06 -44.59 6.72
CA LEU A 98 -23.06 -43.96 7.57
C LEU A 98 -21.64 -44.11 7.01
N LEU A 99 -21.30 -45.30 6.51
CA LEU A 99 -20.00 -45.56 5.90
C LEU A 99 -19.82 -44.70 4.64
N LEU A 100 -20.80 -44.63 3.75
CA LEU A 100 -20.75 -43.83 2.54
C LEU A 100 -20.68 -42.32 2.86
N SER A 101 -21.46 -41.88 3.85
CA SER A 101 -21.41 -40.49 4.32
C SER A 101 -20.03 -40.14 4.93
N LEU A 102 -19.42 -41.06 5.68
CA LEU A 102 -18.08 -40.89 6.23
C LEU A 102 -17.03 -40.80 5.13
N VAL A 103 -17.06 -41.70 4.15
CA VAL A 103 -16.13 -41.65 3.00
C VAL A 103 -16.30 -40.35 2.22
N HIS A 104 -17.54 -39.91 1.93
CA HIS A 104 -17.81 -38.64 1.27
C HIS A 104 -17.24 -37.47 2.08
N THR A 105 -17.46 -37.46 3.39
CA THR A 105 -16.93 -36.42 4.29
C THR A 105 -15.40 -36.35 4.24
N ILE A 106 -14.72 -37.49 4.31
CA ILE A 106 -13.25 -37.54 4.24
C ILE A 106 -12.74 -37.03 2.92
N ILE A 107 -13.33 -37.43 1.79
CA ILE A 107 -12.96 -36.94 0.46
C ILE A 107 -13.13 -35.42 0.38
N LEU A 108 -14.28 -34.90 0.83
CA LEU A 108 -14.55 -33.46 0.80
C LEU A 108 -13.56 -32.66 1.68
N LEU A 109 -13.26 -33.18 2.88
CA LEU A 109 -12.26 -32.53 3.77
C LEU A 109 -10.86 -32.53 3.17
N ILE A 110 -10.43 -33.61 2.51
CA ILE A 110 -9.14 -33.66 1.81
C ILE A 110 -9.09 -32.59 0.68
N VAL A 111 -10.13 -32.55 -0.15
CA VAL A 111 -10.21 -31.54 -1.24
C VAL A 111 -10.20 -30.12 -0.68
N MET A 112 -10.93 -29.88 0.39
CA MET A 112 -10.92 -28.59 1.07
C MET A 112 -9.56 -28.26 1.67
N ALA A 113 -8.89 -29.22 2.31
CA ALA A 113 -7.54 -29.02 2.87
C ALA A 113 -6.54 -28.63 1.77
N ILE A 114 -6.57 -29.30 0.62
CA ILE A 114 -5.74 -28.97 -0.54
C ILE A 114 -6.06 -27.55 -1.03
N ALA A 115 -7.34 -27.18 -1.15
CA ALA A 115 -7.75 -25.86 -1.58
C ALA A 115 -7.31 -24.76 -0.60
N TYR A 116 -7.40 -24.99 0.72
CA TYR A 116 -6.93 -24.06 1.74
C TYR A 116 -5.40 -23.91 1.75
N THR A 117 -4.67 -25.03 1.57
CA THR A 117 -3.20 -24.99 1.46
C THR A 117 -2.78 -24.15 0.27
N PHE A 118 -3.40 -24.38 -0.89
CA PHE A 118 -3.13 -23.59 -2.09
C PHE A 118 -3.49 -22.11 -1.90
N PHE A 119 -4.60 -21.82 -1.23
CA PHE A 119 -4.99 -20.46 -0.86
C PHE A 119 -3.93 -19.75 -0.01
N LEU A 120 -3.43 -20.42 1.04
CA LEU A 120 -2.42 -19.86 1.93
C LEU A 120 -1.10 -19.60 1.19
N LEU A 121 -0.64 -20.55 0.39
CA LEU A 121 0.58 -20.40 -0.41
C LEU A 121 0.46 -19.24 -1.40
N TRP A 122 -0.69 -19.10 -2.05
CA TRP A 122 -0.92 -18.04 -3.02
C TRP A 122 -1.02 -16.65 -2.38
N LEU A 123 -1.70 -16.56 -1.23
CA LEU A 123 -1.76 -15.33 -0.44
C LEU A 123 -0.36 -14.93 0.06
N PHE A 124 0.43 -15.90 0.55
CA PHE A 124 1.77 -15.67 1.03
C PHE A 124 2.71 -15.19 -0.08
N ALA A 125 2.64 -15.80 -1.26
CA ALA A 125 3.42 -15.39 -2.42
C ALA A 125 3.10 -13.95 -2.86
N ASP A 126 1.81 -13.57 -2.93
CA ASP A 126 1.39 -12.18 -3.25
C ASP A 126 1.89 -11.20 -2.19
N THR A 127 1.76 -11.55 -0.91
CA THR A 127 2.21 -10.71 0.21
C THR A 127 3.72 -10.49 0.19
N ILE A 128 4.51 -11.57 0.04
CA ILE A 128 5.98 -11.46 -0.05
C ILE A 128 6.36 -10.60 -1.24
N TYR A 129 5.78 -10.85 -2.40
CA TYR A 129 6.10 -10.08 -3.60
C TYR A 129 5.84 -8.59 -3.39
N CYS A 130 4.67 -8.22 -2.88
CA CYS A 130 4.34 -6.82 -2.62
C CYS A 130 5.27 -6.19 -1.57
N THR A 131 5.63 -6.94 -0.52
CA THR A 131 6.54 -6.45 0.53
C THR A 131 7.98 -6.27 0.01
N VAL A 132 8.52 -7.26 -0.70
CA VAL A 132 9.89 -7.20 -1.26
C VAL A 132 10.01 -6.09 -2.31
N LYS A 133 8.95 -5.84 -3.08
CA LYS A 133 8.91 -4.78 -4.08
C LYS A 133 8.47 -3.42 -3.51
N CYS A 134 8.25 -3.32 -2.20
CA CYS A 134 7.80 -2.10 -1.53
C CYS A 134 6.58 -1.46 -2.21
N ILE A 135 5.65 -2.29 -2.71
CA ILE A 135 4.43 -1.81 -3.38
C ILE A 135 3.48 -1.25 -2.33
N SER A 136 3.41 0.04 -2.27
CA SER A 136 2.50 0.80 -1.40
C SER A 136 2.13 2.11 -2.09
N SER A 137 1.06 2.73 -1.66
CA SER A 137 0.60 3.98 -2.25
C SER A 137 0.27 5.01 -1.18
N ASN A 138 0.66 6.24 -1.43
CA ASN A 138 0.24 7.42 -0.67
C ASN A 138 -0.79 8.20 -1.49
N CYS A 139 -1.88 8.57 -0.87
CA CYS A 139 -2.88 9.40 -1.54
C CYS A 139 -2.43 10.86 -1.55
N SER A 140 -2.31 11.47 -2.73
CA SER A 140 -1.93 12.88 -2.88
C SER A 140 -2.94 13.86 -2.28
N ASN A 141 -4.21 13.46 -2.15
CA ASN A 141 -5.27 14.31 -1.61
C ASN A 141 -5.38 14.25 -0.08
N CYS A 142 -5.44 13.04 0.51
CA CYS A 142 -5.68 12.88 1.95
C CYS A 142 -4.48 12.32 2.72
N GLN A 143 -3.33 12.17 2.07
CA GLN A 143 -2.07 11.68 2.66
C GLN A 143 -2.16 10.26 3.29
N ALA A 144 -3.27 9.54 3.08
CA ALA A 144 -3.42 8.19 3.62
C ALA A 144 -2.45 7.24 2.93
N HIS A 145 -1.69 6.48 3.74
CA HIS A 145 -0.83 5.40 3.26
C HIS A 145 -1.59 4.07 3.31
N PHE A 146 -1.53 3.29 2.24
CA PHE A 146 -2.19 1.98 2.17
C PHE A 146 -1.46 1.04 1.21
N SER A 147 -1.55 -0.25 1.51
CA SER A 147 -0.97 -1.31 0.67
C SER A 147 -1.93 -1.81 -0.41
N LEU A 148 -3.24 -1.65 -0.22
CA LEU A 148 -4.28 -2.09 -1.16
C LEU A 148 -5.35 -1.00 -1.30
N PRO A 149 -5.54 -0.46 -2.51
CA PRO A 149 -6.63 0.47 -2.81
C PRO A 149 -7.99 -0.25 -2.88
N VAL A 150 -9.05 0.51 -3.10
CA VAL A 150 -10.37 0.00 -3.45
C VAL A 150 -10.42 -0.15 -4.97
N TYR A 151 -10.61 -1.38 -5.45
CA TYR A 151 -10.67 -1.68 -6.87
C TYR A 151 -12.10 -1.62 -7.41
N ILE A 152 -12.24 -1.16 -8.64
CA ILE A 152 -13.53 -0.99 -9.31
C ILE A 152 -13.75 -2.13 -10.30
N CYS A 153 -14.95 -2.70 -10.30
CA CYS A 153 -15.32 -3.71 -11.29
C CYS A 153 -15.50 -3.05 -12.66
N PRO A 154 -14.76 -3.47 -13.71
CA PRO A 154 -14.87 -2.83 -15.03
C PRO A 154 -16.25 -2.97 -15.68
N GLN A 155 -17.06 -3.97 -15.27
CA GLN A 155 -18.36 -4.24 -15.88
C GLN A 155 -19.52 -3.49 -15.20
N CYS A 156 -19.50 -3.36 -13.87
CA CYS A 156 -20.65 -2.81 -13.13
C CYS A 156 -20.30 -1.65 -12.19
N GLY A 157 -19.04 -1.23 -12.13
CA GLY A 157 -18.60 -0.15 -11.25
C GLY A 157 -18.59 -0.48 -9.75
N ALA A 158 -18.86 -1.74 -9.35
CA ALA A 158 -18.92 -2.11 -7.95
C ALA A 158 -17.54 -2.05 -7.28
N GLU A 159 -17.49 -1.52 -6.06
CA GLU A 159 -16.28 -1.36 -5.27
C GLU A 159 -15.89 -2.63 -4.53
N HIS A 160 -14.65 -3.07 -4.71
CA HIS A 160 -14.08 -4.23 -4.04
C HIS A 160 -12.93 -3.82 -3.13
N THR A 161 -13.18 -3.78 -1.82
CA THR A 161 -12.12 -3.55 -0.83
C THR A 161 -11.32 -4.82 -0.59
N ARG A 162 -10.01 -4.67 -0.30
CA ARG A 162 -9.10 -5.79 -0.03
C ARG A 162 -9.21 -6.89 -1.09
N LEU A 163 -8.98 -6.54 -2.35
CA LEU A 163 -8.99 -7.49 -3.46
C LEU A 163 -7.71 -8.34 -3.40
N CYS A 164 -7.72 -9.34 -2.53
CA CYS A 164 -6.67 -10.34 -2.35
C CYS A 164 -7.30 -11.74 -2.31
N PRO A 165 -6.53 -12.83 -2.42
CA PRO A 165 -7.04 -14.18 -2.20
C PRO A 165 -7.84 -14.26 -0.90
N SER A 166 -9.06 -14.78 -0.97
CA SER A 166 -10.00 -14.78 0.16
C SER A 166 -11.15 -15.77 -0.07
N LYS A 167 -12.07 -15.85 0.88
CA LYS A 167 -13.30 -16.64 0.73
C LYS A 167 -14.15 -16.32 -0.50
N TYR A 168 -13.93 -15.16 -1.14
CA TYR A 168 -14.62 -14.74 -2.38
C TYR A 168 -13.93 -15.24 -3.65
N GLY A 169 -12.77 -15.85 -3.54
CA GLY A 169 -12.00 -16.43 -4.63
C GLY A 169 -10.51 -16.47 -4.32
N ILE A 170 -9.86 -17.56 -4.70
CA ILE A 170 -8.42 -17.77 -4.51
C ILE A 170 -7.66 -17.10 -5.66
N TRP A 171 -7.94 -17.52 -6.89
CA TRP A 171 -7.29 -17.00 -8.10
C TRP A 171 -8.00 -15.79 -8.69
N ARG A 172 -9.33 -15.84 -8.69
CA ARG A 172 -10.20 -14.77 -9.16
C ARG A 172 -11.39 -14.62 -8.25
N ARG A 173 -11.78 -13.37 -7.97
CA ARG A 173 -13.01 -13.04 -7.24
C ARG A 173 -14.12 -12.83 -8.23
N THR A 174 -15.24 -13.52 -8.07
CA THR A 174 -16.42 -13.33 -8.92
C THR A 174 -17.29 -12.22 -8.33
N CYS A 175 -17.42 -11.11 -9.06
CA CYS A 175 -18.34 -10.03 -8.73
C CYS A 175 -19.81 -10.52 -8.79
N GLU A 176 -20.74 -9.83 -8.16
CA GLU A 176 -22.17 -10.14 -8.26
C GLU A 176 -22.68 -10.07 -9.70
N CYS A 177 -22.12 -9.18 -10.54
CA CYS A 177 -22.42 -9.10 -11.98
C CYS A 177 -21.89 -10.28 -12.81
N GLY A 178 -21.06 -11.15 -12.23
CA GLY A 178 -20.43 -12.29 -12.92
C GLY A 178 -19.00 -12.05 -13.39
N TYR A 179 -18.50 -10.81 -13.40
CA TYR A 179 -17.13 -10.51 -13.81
C TYR A 179 -16.09 -11.14 -12.88
N LYS A 180 -15.02 -11.70 -13.46
CA LYS A 180 -13.95 -12.40 -12.72
C LYS A 180 -12.75 -11.49 -12.50
N LEU A 181 -12.69 -10.84 -11.34
CA LEU A 181 -11.63 -9.94 -10.92
C LEU A 181 -10.36 -10.73 -10.53
N PRO A 182 -9.17 -10.36 -11.00
CA PRO A 182 -7.91 -10.92 -10.54
C PRO A 182 -7.66 -10.55 -9.07
N THR A 183 -7.12 -11.49 -8.26
CA THR A 183 -6.95 -11.30 -6.82
C THR A 183 -5.52 -10.99 -6.40
N THR A 184 -4.54 -11.19 -7.29
CA THR A 184 -3.12 -10.99 -7.01
C THR A 184 -2.47 -10.11 -8.06
N PHE A 185 -1.33 -9.57 -7.70
CA PHE A 185 -0.48 -8.83 -8.62
C PHE A 185 -0.05 -9.66 -9.84
N PHE A 186 0.28 -10.94 -9.63
CA PHE A 186 0.71 -11.85 -10.71
C PHE A 186 -0.36 -12.10 -11.77
N ASN A 187 -1.61 -11.89 -11.43
CA ASN A 187 -2.77 -12.24 -12.24
C ASN A 187 -3.48 -10.98 -12.80
N GLY A 188 -2.85 -9.81 -12.66
CA GLY A 188 -3.27 -8.57 -13.31
C GLY A 188 -4.20 -7.69 -12.48
N ARG A 189 -4.21 -7.82 -11.14
CA ARG A 189 -4.96 -6.93 -10.25
C ARG A 189 -4.63 -5.47 -10.47
N GLU A 190 -3.38 -5.18 -10.77
CA GLU A 190 -2.84 -3.83 -11.02
C GLU A 190 -3.41 -3.12 -12.25
N LYS A 191 -4.09 -3.86 -13.13
CA LYS A 191 -4.71 -3.28 -14.35
C LYS A 191 -6.11 -2.73 -14.10
N LEU A 192 -6.64 -2.95 -12.90
CA LEU A 192 -7.97 -2.47 -12.52
C LEU A 192 -7.89 -1.01 -12.09
N GLU A 193 -8.92 -0.25 -12.40
CA GLU A 193 -9.12 1.07 -11.82
C GLU A 193 -9.25 0.97 -10.30
N ALA A 194 -8.68 1.93 -9.59
CA ALA A 194 -8.62 1.92 -8.15
C ALA A 194 -8.81 3.30 -7.55
N HIS A 195 -9.38 3.34 -6.34
CA HIS A 195 -9.61 4.56 -5.59
C HIS A 195 -8.96 4.48 -4.21
N CYS A 196 -8.65 5.65 -3.66
CA CYS A 196 -8.17 5.75 -2.27
C CYS A 196 -9.23 5.22 -1.30
N PRO A 197 -8.88 4.33 -0.36
CA PRO A 197 -9.83 3.78 0.61
C PRO A 197 -10.36 4.83 1.61
N ASN A 198 -9.70 5.97 1.74
CA ASN A 198 -10.04 7.03 2.70
C ASN A 198 -10.87 8.16 2.07
N CYS A 199 -10.45 8.73 0.95
CA CYS A 199 -11.12 9.90 0.35
C CYS A 199 -11.78 9.63 -1.01
N GLY A 200 -11.64 8.44 -1.59
CA GLY A 200 -12.21 8.10 -2.89
C GLY A 200 -11.49 8.68 -4.11
N MET A 201 -10.36 9.40 -3.94
CA MET A 201 -9.56 9.91 -5.04
C MET A 201 -9.12 8.79 -5.97
N ASN A 202 -9.23 8.99 -7.28
CA ASN A 202 -8.79 8.00 -8.27
C ASN A 202 -7.27 7.81 -8.22
N ILE A 203 -6.84 6.55 -8.21
CA ILE A 203 -5.43 6.17 -8.20
C ILE A 203 -5.11 5.56 -9.55
N LYS A 204 -4.22 6.22 -10.30
CA LYS A 204 -3.76 5.68 -11.57
C LYS A 204 -2.96 4.40 -11.39
N ASP A 205 -2.95 3.57 -12.42
CA ASP A 205 -2.22 2.30 -12.49
C ASP A 205 -2.54 1.29 -11.36
N GLY A 206 -3.74 1.35 -10.76
CA GLY A 206 -4.22 0.38 -9.76
C GLY A 206 -3.30 0.20 -8.53
N GLY A 207 -2.43 1.20 -8.24
CA GLY A 207 -1.43 1.11 -7.18
C GLY A 207 -0.19 0.28 -7.54
N ARG A 208 0.13 0.13 -8.83
CA ARG A 208 1.28 -0.62 -9.34
C ARG A 208 2.56 0.22 -9.39
N HIS A 209 2.89 0.94 -8.37
CA HIS A 209 4.13 1.71 -8.33
C HIS A 209 4.82 1.55 -6.98
N VAL A 210 6.11 1.74 -6.98
CA VAL A 210 6.87 2.01 -5.77
C VAL A 210 6.71 3.50 -5.52
N ASP A 211 6.22 3.87 -4.36
CA ASP A 211 6.05 5.27 -3.98
C ASP A 211 7.23 5.75 -3.15
N ILE A 212 7.90 6.78 -3.63
CA ILE A 212 9.03 7.41 -2.95
C ILE A 212 8.64 8.83 -2.59
N CYS A 213 8.53 9.07 -1.30
CA CYS A 213 8.19 10.36 -0.73
C CYS A 213 9.46 11.07 -0.25
N ILE A 214 9.72 12.26 -0.79
CA ILE A 214 10.85 13.12 -0.41
C ILE A 214 10.29 14.47 0.01
N PRO A 215 10.05 14.69 1.30
CA PRO A 215 9.68 16.01 1.81
C PRO A 215 10.79 17.03 1.60
N VAL A 216 10.39 18.22 1.18
CA VAL A 216 11.28 19.38 1.00
C VAL A 216 11.15 20.28 2.20
N VAL A 217 12.24 20.42 2.96
CA VAL A 217 12.31 21.12 4.24
C VAL A 217 13.09 22.41 4.08
N GLY A 218 12.65 23.50 4.69
CA GLY A 218 13.37 24.76 4.67
C GLY A 218 12.49 25.93 5.14
N GLY A 219 13.08 27.00 5.59
CA GLY A 219 12.38 28.20 6.08
C GLY A 219 11.51 28.90 5.01
N ALA A 220 10.72 29.85 5.43
CA ALA A 220 9.94 30.70 4.52
C ALA A 220 10.88 31.44 3.56
N SER A 221 10.50 31.54 2.28
CA SER A 221 11.30 32.24 1.25
C SER A 221 12.70 31.64 0.99
N SER A 222 13.00 30.41 1.45
CA SER A 222 14.29 29.74 1.18
C SER A 222 14.46 29.24 -0.26
N GLY A 223 13.41 29.31 -1.11
CA GLY A 223 13.46 28.89 -2.51
C GLY A 223 13.00 27.44 -2.77
N LYS A 224 12.32 26.77 -1.82
CA LYS A 224 11.82 25.40 -1.95
C LYS A 224 10.99 25.17 -3.20
N THR A 225 9.94 25.93 -3.36
CA THR A 225 8.98 25.77 -4.47
C THR A 225 9.67 25.97 -5.83
N CYS A 226 10.55 26.96 -5.96
CA CYS A 226 11.32 27.16 -7.17
C CYS A 226 12.27 25.98 -7.44
N LEU A 227 12.92 25.46 -6.41
CA LEU A 227 13.81 24.30 -6.53
C LEU A 227 13.02 23.07 -7.00
N ILE A 228 11.84 22.82 -6.45
CA ILE A 228 11.00 21.67 -6.84
C ILE A 228 10.63 21.76 -8.33
N TYR A 229 10.09 22.89 -8.78
CA TYR A 229 9.70 23.08 -10.17
C TYR A 229 10.87 22.89 -11.12
N GLN A 230 11.98 23.56 -10.85
CA GLN A 230 13.18 23.48 -11.70
C GLN A 230 13.83 22.09 -11.66
N SER A 231 13.82 21.39 -10.50
CA SER A 231 14.36 20.04 -10.42
C SER A 231 13.54 19.06 -11.27
N ILE A 232 12.21 19.15 -11.24
CA ILE A 232 11.33 18.29 -12.03
C ILE A 232 11.54 18.54 -13.53
N ASP A 233 11.59 19.80 -13.95
CA ASP A 233 11.85 20.19 -15.34
C ASP A 233 13.22 19.72 -15.83
N ALA A 234 14.27 19.95 -15.03
CA ALA A 234 15.62 19.51 -15.34
C ALA A 234 15.74 17.98 -15.40
N ILE A 235 15.13 17.26 -14.46
CA ILE A 235 15.09 15.78 -14.47
C ILE A 235 14.39 15.29 -15.74
N GLY A 236 13.27 15.89 -16.13
CA GLY A 236 12.58 15.54 -17.38
C GLY A 236 13.47 15.69 -18.61
N LYS A 237 14.29 16.74 -18.66
CA LYS A 237 15.23 16.99 -19.78
C LYS A 237 16.41 16.03 -19.83
N VAL A 238 16.91 15.59 -18.67
CA VAL A 238 18.12 14.72 -18.59
C VAL A 238 17.80 13.22 -18.47
N ALA A 239 16.56 12.85 -18.20
CA ALA A 239 16.17 11.47 -17.92
C ALA A 239 16.61 10.49 -19.00
N ASP A 240 16.42 10.81 -20.26
CA ASP A 240 16.81 9.95 -21.39
C ASP A 240 18.33 9.73 -21.43
N SER A 241 19.14 10.71 -21.07
CA SER A 241 20.60 10.57 -21.01
C SER A 241 21.07 9.58 -19.94
N TYR A 242 20.24 9.40 -18.91
CA TYR A 242 20.44 8.40 -17.85
C TYR A 242 19.75 7.05 -18.16
N GLY A 243 19.16 6.87 -19.33
CA GLY A 243 18.40 5.66 -19.69
C GLY A 243 17.11 5.49 -18.88
N LEU A 244 16.54 6.58 -18.39
CA LEU A 244 15.33 6.63 -17.58
C LEU A 244 14.17 7.15 -18.43
N GLN A 245 13.00 6.55 -18.28
CA GLN A 245 11.75 7.04 -18.83
C GLN A 245 11.09 7.98 -17.83
N TYR A 246 10.83 9.20 -18.22
CA TYR A 246 10.13 10.20 -17.45
C TYR A 246 8.69 10.31 -17.93
N GLU A 247 7.73 10.27 -16.99
CA GLU A 247 6.32 10.49 -17.27
C GLU A 247 5.74 11.35 -16.16
N TYR A 248 5.14 12.45 -16.51
CA TYR A 248 4.51 13.32 -15.51
C TYR A 248 3.22 12.69 -14.96
N SER A 249 2.96 12.84 -13.66
CA SER A 249 1.70 12.41 -13.05
C SER A 249 0.67 13.53 -13.14
N PRO A 250 -0.52 13.31 -13.73
CA PRO A 250 -1.52 14.36 -13.90
C PRO A 250 -2.22 14.79 -12.60
N ASN A 251 -1.90 14.19 -11.47
CA ASN A 251 -2.42 14.63 -10.18
C ASN A 251 -1.59 15.84 -9.70
N GLY A 252 -2.08 17.05 -9.88
CA GLY A 252 -1.41 18.30 -9.51
C GLY A 252 -0.71 19.04 -10.65
N MET A 253 -1.06 18.71 -11.92
CA MET A 253 -0.41 19.26 -13.12
C MET A 253 -0.81 20.67 -13.53
N ASP A 254 -2.07 21.00 -13.36
CA ASP A 254 -2.59 22.24 -13.94
C ASP A 254 -1.81 23.48 -13.46
N ASP A 255 -1.43 23.50 -12.18
CA ASP A 255 -0.62 24.56 -11.60
C ASP A 255 0.89 24.45 -11.96
N TYR A 256 1.39 23.24 -12.29
CA TYR A 256 2.83 23.04 -12.54
C TYR A 256 3.26 23.60 -13.89
N GLU A 257 2.56 23.23 -14.98
CA GLU A 257 2.93 23.69 -16.32
C GLU A 257 2.88 25.22 -16.43
N ASP A 258 1.85 25.82 -15.85
CA ASP A 258 1.75 27.29 -15.80
C ASP A 258 2.86 27.91 -14.97
N SER A 259 3.20 27.29 -13.83
CA SER A 259 4.25 27.81 -12.94
C SER A 259 5.64 27.69 -13.57
N ILE A 260 5.97 26.55 -14.21
CA ILE A 260 7.27 26.40 -14.87
C ILE A 260 7.41 27.32 -16.08
N ASN A 261 6.34 27.49 -16.85
CA ASN A 261 6.32 28.42 -17.97
C ASN A 261 6.49 29.86 -17.49
N ASN A 262 5.91 30.24 -16.37
CA ASN A 262 6.07 31.58 -15.77
C ASN A 262 7.51 31.77 -15.27
N ILE A 263 8.08 30.78 -14.56
CA ILE A 263 9.48 30.83 -14.10
C ILE A 263 10.42 30.99 -15.32
N ASN A 264 10.22 30.21 -16.37
CA ASN A 264 11.05 30.29 -17.58
C ASN A 264 10.90 31.66 -18.32
N ARG A 265 9.81 32.39 -18.07
CA ARG A 265 9.61 33.77 -18.56
C ARG A 265 10.14 34.85 -17.61
N GLY A 266 10.72 34.45 -16.47
CA GLY A 266 11.25 35.39 -15.48
C GLY A 266 10.25 35.80 -14.41
N TYR A 267 9.11 35.12 -14.25
CA TYR A 267 8.14 35.43 -13.20
C TYR A 267 8.32 34.46 -12.04
N LEU A 268 8.37 34.97 -10.82
CA LEU A 268 8.42 34.16 -9.61
C LEU A 268 7.06 33.50 -9.36
N PRO A 269 7.03 32.24 -8.89
CA PRO A 269 5.78 31.63 -8.46
C PRO A 269 5.22 32.39 -7.25
N GLU A 270 3.90 32.38 -7.11
CA GLU A 270 3.25 32.94 -5.93
C GLU A 270 3.72 32.21 -4.65
N LYS A 271 3.78 32.97 -3.54
CA LYS A 271 4.13 32.36 -2.25
C LYS A 271 3.15 31.24 -1.91
N THR A 272 3.68 30.11 -1.48
CA THR A 272 2.88 28.99 -0.98
C THR A 272 2.30 29.37 0.38
N ASN A 273 1.11 29.95 0.39
CA ASN A 273 0.38 30.31 1.61
C ASN A 273 -0.47 29.14 2.14
N ASP A 274 -0.45 28.01 1.46
CA ASP A 274 -1.22 26.83 1.84
C ASP A 274 -0.45 26.06 2.92
N MET A 275 -1.10 25.85 4.06
CA MET A 275 -0.54 25.04 5.16
C MET A 275 -0.58 23.55 4.87
N ARG A 276 -1.22 23.11 3.77
CA ARG A 276 -1.28 21.69 3.37
C ARG A 276 -0.07 21.32 2.54
N LEU A 277 0.41 20.09 2.71
CA LEU A 277 1.40 19.50 1.83
C LEU A 277 0.88 19.49 0.38
N LYS A 278 1.63 20.09 -0.51
CA LYS A 278 1.46 19.94 -1.95
C LYS A 278 2.38 18.84 -2.44
N TYR A 279 1.84 17.92 -3.24
CA TYR A 279 2.58 16.82 -3.84
C TYR A 279 2.84 17.10 -5.31
N TYR A 280 4.11 17.17 -5.66
CA TYR A 280 4.56 17.23 -7.05
C TYR A 280 5.03 15.84 -7.45
N GLN A 281 4.28 15.18 -8.33
CA GLN A 281 4.45 13.77 -8.62
C GLN A 281 4.85 13.52 -10.06
N PHE A 282 5.82 12.64 -10.26
CA PHE A 282 6.25 12.18 -11.58
C PHE A 282 6.73 10.73 -11.48
N TYR A 283 6.62 10.01 -12.60
CA TYR A 283 7.17 8.68 -12.73
C TYR A 283 8.57 8.75 -13.33
N LEU A 284 9.50 8.00 -12.74
CA LEU A 284 10.85 7.87 -13.24
C LEU A 284 11.26 6.40 -13.19
N ASN A 285 11.47 5.78 -14.34
CA ASN A 285 11.67 4.34 -14.43
C ASN A 285 12.87 4.01 -15.29
N PRO A 286 13.71 3.01 -14.92
CA PRO A 286 14.61 2.38 -15.89
C PRO A 286 13.80 1.82 -17.06
N ALA A 287 14.28 2.02 -18.29
CA ALA A 287 13.58 1.56 -19.51
C ALA A 287 13.26 0.05 -19.51
N THR A 288 13.97 -0.73 -18.70
CA THR A 288 13.78 -2.19 -18.54
C THR A 288 12.80 -2.58 -17.43
N SER A 289 12.35 -1.64 -16.59
CA SER A 289 11.49 -1.95 -15.44
C SER A 289 10.03 -2.03 -15.84
N LYS A 290 9.35 -3.09 -15.37
CA LYS A 290 7.89 -3.23 -15.51
C LYS A 290 7.10 -2.57 -14.39
N ILE A 291 7.76 -2.20 -13.29
CA ILE A 291 7.14 -1.54 -12.14
C ILE A 291 7.52 -0.07 -12.23
N LYS A 292 6.51 0.80 -12.25
CA LYS A 292 6.73 2.24 -12.25
C LYS A 292 7.16 2.70 -10.86
N THR A 293 8.02 3.70 -10.79
CA THR A 293 8.39 4.37 -9.54
C THR A 293 7.78 5.76 -9.56
N LEU A 294 6.83 6.01 -8.64
CA LEU A 294 6.23 7.31 -8.43
C LEU A 294 7.08 8.09 -7.43
N ILE A 295 7.58 9.22 -7.86
CA ILE A 295 8.35 10.12 -7.01
C ILE A 295 7.45 11.26 -6.61
N SER A 296 7.36 11.51 -5.31
CA SER A 296 6.55 12.57 -4.71
C SER A 296 7.47 13.54 -3.99
N LEU A 297 7.72 14.71 -4.57
CA LEU A 297 8.33 15.83 -3.87
C LEU A 297 7.22 16.57 -3.13
N CYS A 298 7.38 16.71 -1.81
CA CYS A 298 6.33 17.27 -0.95
C CYS A 298 6.75 18.67 -0.51
N ASP A 299 6.01 19.69 -0.91
CA ASP A 299 6.22 21.08 -0.50
C ASP A 299 5.18 21.51 0.53
N VAL A 300 5.61 22.20 1.54
CA VAL A 300 4.76 22.86 2.53
C VAL A 300 5.23 24.30 2.71
N GLY A 301 4.30 25.22 2.92
CA GLY A 301 4.63 26.62 3.18
C GLY A 301 5.68 26.77 4.27
N GLY A 302 6.72 27.56 4.05
CA GLY A 302 7.83 27.72 4.99
C GLY A 302 7.39 28.24 6.37
N GLU A 303 6.28 28.91 6.46
CA GLU A 303 5.68 29.44 7.69
C GLU A 303 5.27 28.32 8.68
N VAL A 304 5.05 27.09 8.20
CA VAL A 304 4.77 25.92 9.03
C VAL A 304 5.96 25.58 9.95
N TYR A 305 7.18 25.94 9.58
CA TYR A 305 8.35 25.71 10.41
C TYR A 305 8.48 26.71 11.59
N SER A 306 7.72 27.80 11.57
CA SER A 306 7.57 28.67 12.73
C SER A 306 6.49 28.14 13.72
N ASP A 307 5.60 27.25 13.26
CA ASP A 307 4.56 26.59 14.04
C ASP A 307 4.69 25.04 13.93
N GLY A 308 5.39 24.42 14.88
CA GLY A 308 5.61 22.97 14.91
C GLY A 308 4.32 22.14 15.00
N MET A 309 3.20 22.68 15.47
CA MET A 309 1.91 21.98 15.49
C MET A 309 1.39 21.77 14.07
N SER A 310 1.47 22.78 13.24
CA SER A 310 1.03 22.69 11.84
C SER A 310 1.85 21.68 11.04
N LEU A 311 3.14 21.54 11.32
CA LEU A 311 3.98 20.49 10.71
C LEU A 311 3.56 19.09 11.14
N GLY A 312 3.13 18.89 12.37
CA GLY A 312 2.66 17.61 12.90
C GLY A 312 1.40 17.08 12.22
N GLU A 313 0.61 17.93 11.60
CA GLU A 313 -0.56 17.52 10.80
C GLU A 313 -0.17 16.94 9.44
N GLN A 314 1.07 17.13 9.00
CA GLN A 314 1.56 16.71 7.68
C GLN A 314 2.06 15.25 7.69
N ILE A 315 1.14 14.31 7.62
CA ILE A 315 1.41 12.85 7.72
C ILE A 315 2.45 12.35 6.71
N GLY A 316 2.62 13.02 5.57
CA GLY A 316 3.62 12.68 4.55
C GLY A 316 5.05 12.58 5.08
N TYR A 317 5.41 13.37 6.08
CA TYR A 317 6.73 13.33 6.71
C TYR A 317 7.03 12.02 7.46
N LYS A 318 5.99 11.36 7.97
CA LYS A 318 6.09 10.06 8.64
C LYS A 318 6.57 8.94 7.71
N TYR A 319 6.27 9.06 6.43
CA TYR A 319 6.57 8.05 5.41
C TYR A 319 7.68 8.47 4.47
N ALA A 320 8.48 9.46 4.89
CA ALA A 320 9.61 9.95 4.10
C ALA A 320 10.65 8.85 3.89
N ASN A 321 11.09 8.66 2.64
CA ASN A 321 12.19 7.77 2.30
C ASN A 321 13.54 8.48 2.44
N ALA A 322 13.56 9.79 2.23
CA ALA A 322 14.72 10.67 2.36
C ALA A 322 14.22 12.11 2.53
N PHE A 323 15.11 13.05 2.88
CA PHE A 323 14.77 14.47 3.00
C PHE A 323 15.61 15.32 2.05
N LEU A 324 14.96 16.34 1.48
CA LEU A 324 15.61 17.40 0.73
C LEU A 324 15.55 18.69 1.56
N MET A 325 16.68 19.09 2.18
CA MET A 325 16.71 20.28 3.03
C MET A 325 17.28 21.47 2.26
N VAL A 326 16.49 22.54 2.16
CA VAL A 326 16.86 23.77 1.46
C VAL A 326 17.32 24.81 2.46
N VAL A 327 18.59 25.16 2.39
CA VAL A 327 19.23 26.17 3.22
C VAL A 327 19.39 27.45 2.39
N ASP A 328 18.83 28.54 2.86
CA ASP A 328 19.10 29.87 2.30
C ASP A 328 20.38 30.46 2.94
N PRO A 329 21.45 30.66 2.19
CA PRO A 329 22.69 31.25 2.73
C PRO A 329 22.46 32.60 3.42
N LEU A 330 21.50 33.40 2.94
CA LEU A 330 21.18 34.69 3.55
C LEU A 330 20.40 34.57 4.87
N SER A 331 19.91 33.39 5.25
CA SER A 331 19.37 33.15 6.59
C SER A 331 20.47 33.13 7.65
N ILE A 332 21.73 32.85 7.25
CA ILE A 332 22.91 32.84 8.08
C ILE A 332 23.33 34.29 8.35
N SER A 333 23.21 34.76 9.57
CA SER A 333 23.35 36.17 9.95
C SER A 333 24.72 36.75 9.59
N MET A 334 25.80 36.00 9.88
CA MET A 334 27.15 36.47 9.57
C MET A 334 27.42 36.58 8.09
N TYR A 335 26.97 35.63 7.28
CA TYR A 335 27.09 35.69 5.83
C TYR A 335 26.26 36.83 5.25
N ARG A 336 25.06 37.05 5.73
CA ARG A 336 24.21 38.16 5.31
C ARG A 336 24.83 39.52 5.57
N GLU A 337 25.53 39.69 6.71
CA GLU A 337 26.26 40.92 7.02
C GLU A 337 27.48 41.14 6.08
N GLU A 338 28.17 40.05 5.72
CA GLU A 338 29.26 40.10 4.74
C GLU A 338 28.74 40.56 3.36
N VAL A 339 27.61 39.98 2.91
CA VAL A 339 26.95 40.38 1.65
C VAL A 339 26.57 41.86 1.66
N ARG A 340 26.06 42.39 2.78
CA ARG A 340 25.77 43.81 2.95
C ARG A 340 27.02 44.69 2.83
N LYS A 341 28.11 44.26 3.46
CA LYS A 341 29.40 44.95 3.38
C LYS A 341 29.94 45.00 1.96
N SER A 342 29.63 44.03 1.14
CA SER A 342 29.97 43.95 -0.28
C SER A 342 29.05 44.82 -1.17
N LYS A 343 28.24 45.72 -0.59
CA LYS A 343 27.30 46.62 -1.25
C LYS A 343 26.18 45.90 -2.04
N ILE A 344 25.93 44.63 -1.77
CA ILE A 344 24.82 43.89 -2.33
C ILE A 344 23.64 44.01 -1.35
N ASN A 345 22.47 44.31 -1.86
CA ASN A 345 21.25 44.36 -1.04
C ASN A 345 20.67 42.93 -0.84
N PRO A 346 20.75 42.30 0.36
CA PRO A 346 20.21 40.97 0.57
C PRO A 346 18.70 40.88 0.32
N SER A 347 17.97 41.94 0.57
CA SER A 347 16.49 41.97 0.39
C SER A 347 16.07 41.82 -1.07
N SER A 348 16.93 42.14 -2.05
CA SER A 348 16.62 41.93 -3.46
C SER A 348 16.53 40.44 -3.85
N TYR A 349 17.20 39.55 -3.09
CA TYR A 349 17.12 38.11 -3.30
C TYR A 349 15.96 37.46 -2.53
N GLY A 350 15.23 38.21 -1.70
CA GLY A 350 14.20 37.68 -0.82
C GLY A 350 14.78 36.54 0.05
N TYR A 351 15.08 36.79 1.32
CA TYR A 351 15.69 35.76 2.15
C TYR A 351 14.78 35.24 3.26
N SER A 352 15.09 34.06 3.78
CA SER A 352 14.41 33.47 4.93
C SER A 352 14.72 34.22 6.22
N SER A 353 13.69 34.51 7.03
CA SER A 353 13.85 35.03 8.39
C SER A 353 14.19 33.90 9.38
N ASP A 354 13.90 32.65 9.04
CA ASP A 354 14.09 31.51 9.90
C ASP A 354 15.56 31.08 9.89
N SER A 355 16.13 30.90 11.07
CA SER A 355 17.49 30.36 11.17
C SER A 355 17.52 28.88 10.79
N VAL A 356 18.65 28.42 10.28
CA VAL A 356 18.85 27.00 9.92
C VAL A 356 18.68 26.06 11.11
N ASP A 357 19.13 26.48 12.31
CA ASP A 357 18.95 25.75 13.55
C ASP A 357 17.48 25.62 13.96
N ALA A 358 16.69 26.68 13.77
CA ALA A 358 15.26 26.64 14.07
C ALA A 358 14.53 25.65 13.16
N VAL A 359 14.79 25.69 11.86
CA VAL A 359 14.15 24.80 10.88
C VAL A 359 14.45 23.32 11.16
N ILE A 360 15.71 22.98 11.40
CA ILE A 360 16.08 21.59 11.71
C ILE A 360 15.55 21.13 13.06
N GLY A 361 15.54 22.02 14.07
CA GLY A 361 15.00 21.75 15.40
C GLY A 361 13.50 21.40 15.34
N VAL A 362 12.70 22.17 14.61
CA VAL A 362 11.29 21.91 14.40
C VAL A 362 11.06 20.57 13.67
N LEU A 363 11.83 20.30 12.61
CA LEU A 363 11.74 19.03 11.90
C LEU A 363 12.00 17.84 12.84
N ILE A 364 13.11 17.83 13.56
CA ILE A 364 13.48 16.74 14.46
C ILE A 364 12.45 16.56 15.56
N THR A 365 12.02 17.64 16.21
CA THR A 365 11.01 17.61 17.26
C THR A 365 9.71 17.01 16.74
N THR A 366 9.29 17.35 15.53
CA THR A 366 8.10 16.81 14.90
C THR A 366 8.24 15.33 14.62
N LEU A 367 9.37 14.90 14.05
CA LEU A 367 9.62 13.49 13.75
C LEU A 367 9.63 12.65 15.04
N GLU A 368 10.30 13.12 16.09
CA GLU A 368 10.41 12.38 17.37
C GLU A 368 9.10 12.39 18.16
N ASN A 369 8.48 13.53 18.37
CA ASN A 369 7.38 13.67 19.31
C ASN A 369 6.00 13.41 18.69
N MET A 370 5.77 13.82 17.45
CA MET A 370 4.45 13.67 16.80
C MET A 370 4.34 12.38 16.00
N PHE A 371 5.40 11.99 15.30
CA PHE A 371 5.40 10.77 14.50
C PHE A 371 6.05 9.59 15.19
N CYS A 372 6.59 9.77 16.40
CA CYS A 372 7.26 8.73 17.18
C CYS A 372 8.40 8.03 16.41
N ILE A 373 9.08 8.75 15.52
CA ILE A 373 10.23 8.23 14.79
C ILE A 373 11.44 8.31 15.71
N SER A 374 12.03 7.16 16.04
CA SER A 374 13.18 7.13 16.92
C SER A 374 14.43 7.74 16.26
N SER A 375 15.36 8.27 17.08
CA SER A 375 16.67 8.71 16.57
C SER A 375 17.42 7.61 15.82
N LYS A 376 17.21 6.32 16.18
CA LYS A 376 17.78 5.18 15.45
C LYS A 376 17.17 5.00 14.05
N ASP A 377 15.92 5.34 13.86
CA ASP A 377 15.27 5.27 12.55
C ASP A 377 15.64 6.46 11.68
N MET A 378 15.79 7.66 12.26
CA MET A 378 16.35 8.82 11.57
C MET A 378 17.78 8.56 11.08
N LEU A 379 18.61 7.88 11.86
CA LEU A 379 19.96 7.45 11.45
C LEU A 379 19.98 6.46 10.26
N LYS A 380 18.85 5.99 9.79
CA LYS A 380 18.72 5.20 8.54
C LYS A 380 18.36 6.04 7.34
N THR A 381 18.03 7.31 7.53
CA THR A 381 17.50 8.21 6.48
C THR A 381 18.63 9.07 5.92
N ASP A 382 18.67 9.15 4.60
CA ASP A 382 19.64 9.99 3.87
C ASP A 382 19.05 11.41 3.66
N VAL A 383 19.90 12.43 3.69
CA VAL A 383 19.52 13.84 3.53
C VAL A 383 20.39 14.52 2.48
N ALA A 384 19.78 15.18 1.51
CA ALA A 384 20.44 16.14 0.65
C ALA A 384 20.23 17.54 1.21
N VAL A 385 21.29 18.25 1.51
CA VAL A 385 21.27 19.65 1.98
C VAL A 385 21.65 20.55 0.82
N VAL A 386 20.74 21.37 0.38
CA VAL A 386 20.88 22.23 -0.81
C VAL A 386 21.02 23.68 -0.38
N PHE A 387 22.18 24.26 -0.57
CA PHE A 387 22.32 25.70 -0.52
C PHE A 387 21.66 26.30 -1.75
N SER A 388 20.59 27.04 -1.53
CA SER A 388 19.87 27.76 -2.58
C SER A 388 20.55 29.09 -2.92
N LYS A 389 20.07 29.75 -4.00
CA LYS A 389 20.51 31.09 -4.35
C LYS A 389 22.03 31.24 -4.56
N CYS A 390 22.65 30.17 -5.12
CA CYS A 390 24.11 30.18 -5.38
C CYS A 390 24.52 31.16 -6.52
N ASP A 391 23.55 31.85 -7.09
CA ASP A 391 23.70 33.04 -7.97
C ASP A 391 24.07 34.31 -7.21
N ILE A 392 24.02 34.35 -5.87
CA ILE A 392 24.50 35.49 -5.09
C ILE A 392 25.97 35.71 -5.40
N PRO A 393 26.37 36.94 -5.81
CA PRO A 393 27.78 37.24 -6.16
C PRO A 393 28.75 36.84 -5.03
N GLY A 394 29.81 36.12 -5.38
CA GLY A 394 30.82 35.64 -4.46
C GLY A 394 30.47 34.34 -3.71
N LEU A 395 29.22 33.88 -3.71
CA LEU A 395 28.86 32.62 -3.05
C LEU A 395 29.38 31.41 -3.84
N SER A 396 29.27 31.42 -5.16
CA SER A 396 29.78 30.39 -6.04
C SER A 396 31.31 30.15 -5.88
N ASP A 397 32.04 31.19 -5.54
CA ASP A 397 33.48 31.12 -5.29
C ASP A 397 33.80 30.49 -3.90
N LYS A 398 32.82 30.45 -2.97
CA LYS A 398 32.96 29.86 -1.63
C LYS A 398 32.51 28.41 -1.56
N ILE A 399 31.35 28.07 -2.16
CA ILE A 399 30.73 26.74 -2.05
C ILE A 399 30.32 26.14 -3.42
N GLY A 400 30.45 26.88 -4.52
CA GLY A 400 30.05 26.42 -5.86
C GLY A 400 31.13 25.59 -6.56
N ASP A 401 30.88 25.33 -7.85
CA ASP A 401 31.72 24.44 -8.68
C ASP A 401 33.19 24.84 -8.74
N LYS A 402 33.49 26.15 -8.72
CA LYS A 402 34.88 26.62 -8.71
C LYS A 402 35.62 26.22 -7.42
N ALA A 403 34.99 26.45 -6.26
CA ALA A 403 35.57 26.08 -4.97
C ALA A 403 35.77 24.56 -4.87
N VAL A 404 34.81 23.79 -5.34
CA VAL A 404 34.89 22.33 -5.37
C VAL A 404 36.01 21.84 -6.29
N ALA A 405 36.12 22.39 -7.50
CA ALA A 405 37.15 22.04 -8.45
C ALA A 405 38.56 22.40 -7.93
N GLU A 406 38.70 23.51 -7.22
CA GLU A 406 39.95 23.88 -6.56
C GLU A 406 40.30 22.93 -5.40
N TYR A 407 39.28 22.59 -4.60
CA TYR A 407 39.48 21.63 -3.48
C TYR A 407 39.88 20.24 -3.97
N VAL A 408 39.23 19.71 -5.07
CA VAL A 408 39.63 18.45 -5.70
C VAL A 408 41.07 18.52 -6.24
N ARG A 409 41.46 19.62 -6.88
CA ARG A 409 42.85 19.82 -7.35
C ARG A 409 43.90 19.68 -6.22
N ASN A 410 43.52 20.24 -5.07
CA ASN A 410 44.40 20.19 -3.88
C ASN A 410 44.32 18.84 -3.15
N ASN A 411 43.28 18.07 -3.37
CA ASN A 411 43.00 16.76 -2.73
C ASN A 411 42.54 15.72 -3.77
N PRO A 412 43.44 15.20 -4.66
CA PRO A 412 43.05 14.35 -5.80
C PRO A 412 42.49 12.99 -5.41
N ALA A 413 42.57 12.59 -4.16
CA ALA A 413 42.04 11.33 -3.65
C ALA A 413 40.52 11.41 -3.38
N LEU A 414 39.93 12.62 -3.31
CA LEU A 414 38.52 12.82 -2.99
C LEU A 414 37.68 12.84 -4.24
N THR A 415 36.48 12.26 -4.12
CA THR A 415 35.44 12.41 -5.12
C THR A 415 34.86 13.83 -5.11
N ARG A 416 34.20 14.23 -6.20
CA ARG A 416 33.51 15.54 -6.28
C ARG A 416 32.51 15.72 -5.13
N TYR A 417 31.78 14.67 -4.76
CA TYR A 417 30.79 14.72 -3.66
C TYR A 417 31.45 14.93 -2.29
N GLU A 418 32.57 14.26 -2.02
CA GLU A 418 33.35 14.46 -0.78
C GLU A 418 33.95 15.86 -0.71
N ALA A 419 34.46 16.36 -1.82
CA ALA A 419 34.98 17.72 -1.90
C ALA A 419 33.85 18.75 -1.70
N GLN A 420 32.69 18.56 -2.28
CA GLN A 420 31.51 19.41 -2.07
C GLN A 420 31.12 19.46 -0.58
N ASN A 421 31.10 18.29 0.08
CA ASN A 421 30.83 18.23 1.52
C ASN A 421 31.86 18.99 2.33
N ALA A 422 33.14 18.79 2.03
CA ALA A 422 34.22 19.48 2.76
C ALA A 422 34.15 21.01 2.64
N VAL A 423 33.88 21.49 1.44
CA VAL A 423 33.75 22.94 1.15
C VAL A 423 32.54 23.54 1.86
N CYS A 424 31.37 22.88 1.79
CA CYS A 424 30.15 23.35 2.46
C CYS A 424 30.24 23.26 4.00
N GLU A 425 30.90 22.22 4.54
CA GLU A 425 31.14 22.12 5.97
C GLU A 425 32.09 23.22 6.48
N ALA A 426 33.13 23.56 5.70
CA ALA A 426 33.99 24.66 6.02
C ALA A 426 33.23 25.99 6.06
N PHE A 427 32.40 26.23 5.05
CA PHE A 427 31.51 27.40 4.99
C PHE A 427 30.62 27.51 6.24
N LEU A 428 29.94 26.42 6.63
CA LEU A 428 29.10 26.42 7.84
C LEU A 428 29.90 26.72 9.12
N ARG A 429 31.14 26.21 9.23
CA ARG A 429 32.02 26.52 10.37
C ARG A 429 32.49 27.96 10.38
N ASP A 430 32.86 28.50 9.22
CA ASP A 430 33.35 29.87 9.09
C ASP A 430 32.28 30.90 9.47
N TYR A 431 31.00 30.52 9.28
CA TYR A 431 29.86 31.38 9.62
C TYR A 431 29.12 30.93 10.92
N GLU A 432 29.82 30.19 11.79
CA GLU A 432 29.36 29.77 13.13
C GLU A 432 28.13 28.86 13.18
N GLU A 433 27.75 28.20 12.07
CA GLU A 433 26.62 27.26 11.99
C GLU A 433 27.02 25.81 12.35
N ILE A 434 27.90 25.66 13.32
CA ILE A 434 28.43 24.35 13.73
C ILE A 434 27.36 23.49 14.43
N ASN A 435 26.39 24.10 15.13
CA ASN A 435 25.30 23.39 15.77
C ASN A 435 24.39 22.70 14.75
N PHE A 436 24.05 23.40 13.70
CA PHE A 436 23.32 22.84 12.58
C PHE A 436 24.03 21.62 11.97
N LEU A 437 25.33 21.77 11.68
CA LEU A 437 26.14 20.68 11.14
C LEU A 437 26.21 19.47 12.06
N ASN A 438 26.43 19.68 13.37
CA ASN A 438 26.48 18.60 14.35
C ASN A 438 25.12 17.91 14.52
N THR A 439 24.03 18.67 14.49
CA THR A 439 22.68 18.14 14.55
C THR A 439 22.38 17.24 13.35
N LEU A 440 22.71 17.70 12.15
CA LEU A 440 22.58 16.87 10.94
C LEU A 440 23.34 15.54 11.10
N LYS A 441 24.63 15.61 11.45
CA LYS A 441 25.50 14.43 11.59
C LYS A 441 25.07 13.45 12.67
N SER A 442 24.39 13.93 13.71
CA SER A 442 23.91 13.10 14.81
C SER A 442 22.58 12.42 14.53
N LYS A 443 21.78 12.94 13.59
CA LYS A 443 20.40 12.49 13.36
C LYS A 443 20.19 11.74 12.05
N PHE A 444 21.03 11.95 11.04
CA PHE A 444 20.84 11.36 9.72
C PHE A 444 22.00 10.44 9.32
N LYS A 445 21.69 9.45 8.45
CA LYS A 445 22.64 8.41 8.04
C LYS A 445 23.75 8.94 7.15
N THR A 446 23.35 9.59 6.08
CA THR A 446 24.26 10.17 5.10
C THR A 446 23.79 11.56 4.77
N ILE A 447 24.72 12.50 4.73
CA ILE A 447 24.45 13.88 4.39
C ILE A 447 25.29 14.22 3.18
N GLN A 448 24.66 14.76 2.15
CA GLN A 448 25.33 15.29 0.98
C GLN A 448 24.90 16.73 0.78
N PHE A 449 25.90 17.59 0.67
CA PHE A 449 25.69 19.00 0.38
C PHE A 449 25.69 19.24 -1.11
N PHE A 450 24.84 20.17 -1.53
CA PHE A 450 24.73 20.64 -2.91
C PHE A 450 24.63 22.17 -2.93
N CYS A 451 25.01 22.74 -4.05
CA CYS A 451 24.90 24.15 -4.32
C CYS A 451 24.04 24.34 -5.57
N SER A 452 22.90 25.02 -5.44
CA SER A 452 21.98 25.21 -6.56
C SER A 452 21.50 26.64 -6.68
N SER A 453 21.15 27.03 -7.90
CA SER A 453 20.39 28.24 -8.19
C SER A 453 19.19 27.88 -9.04
N SER A 454 17.99 28.02 -8.50
CA SER A 454 16.74 27.73 -9.21
C SER A 454 16.36 28.85 -10.20
N LEU A 455 16.86 30.07 -10.00
CA LEU A 455 16.54 31.24 -10.81
C LEU A 455 17.70 31.66 -11.70
N GLY A 456 18.94 31.30 -11.36
CA GLY A 456 20.17 31.52 -12.15
C GLY A 456 20.51 32.95 -12.17
N HIS A 457 20.19 33.90 -11.62
CA HIS A 457 20.48 35.32 -11.67
C HIS A 457 19.63 36.13 -12.66
N ASN A 458 18.81 37.03 -12.16
CA ASN A 458 17.87 37.72 -13.03
C ASN A 458 17.30 39.01 -12.56
N MET A 459 18.12 39.75 -11.85
CA MET A 459 17.79 41.16 -11.52
C MET A 459 17.87 42.07 -12.72
N ASP A 460 18.37 41.61 -13.85
CA ASP A 460 18.61 42.37 -15.09
C ASP A 460 17.59 42.05 -16.21
N GLY A 461 16.58 41.23 -15.93
CA GLY A 461 15.52 40.89 -16.90
C GLY A 461 15.91 39.82 -17.92
N THR A 462 17.04 39.11 -17.70
CA THR A 462 17.37 37.91 -18.49
C THR A 462 16.49 36.72 -18.07
N PRO A 463 16.24 35.73 -18.95
CA PRO A 463 15.52 34.52 -18.59
C PRO A 463 16.21 33.77 -17.42
N PHE A 464 15.42 33.15 -16.57
CA PHE A 464 15.94 32.33 -15.48
C PHE A 464 16.65 31.07 -15.98
N GLU A 465 17.87 30.82 -15.49
CA GLU A 465 18.70 29.69 -15.87
C GLU A 465 19.06 28.88 -14.62
N ALA A 466 18.30 27.78 -14.39
CA ALA A 466 18.55 26.91 -13.25
C ALA A 466 19.91 26.18 -13.39
N ARG A 467 20.60 26.02 -12.24
CA ARG A 467 21.90 25.32 -12.18
C ARG A 467 21.96 24.38 -10.97
N GLY A 468 22.36 23.13 -11.21
CA GLY A 468 22.56 22.13 -10.15
C GLY A 468 21.27 21.81 -9.37
N VAL A 469 20.11 21.87 -10.01
CA VAL A 469 18.80 21.66 -9.37
C VAL A 469 18.38 20.18 -9.41
N GLU A 470 18.82 19.41 -10.41
CA GLU A 470 18.52 17.99 -10.57
C GLU A 470 19.39 17.08 -9.69
N ASP A 471 20.64 17.46 -9.45
CA ASP A 471 21.65 16.65 -8.75
C ASP A 471 21.19 16.17 -7.36
N PRO A 472 20.61 17.01 -6.49
CA PRO A 472 20.18 16.59 -5.17
C PRO A 472 19.11 15.51 -5.22
N VAL A 473 18.13 15.66 -6.11
CA VAL A 473 17.02 14.72 -6.25
C VAL A 473 17.52 13.40 -6.85
N LEU A 474 18.32 13.45 -7.92
CA LEU A 474 18.92 12.26 -8.52
C LEU A 474 19.82 11.51 -7.54
N TRP A 475 20.59 12.22 -6.71
CA TRP A 475 21.40 11.60 -5.67
C TRP A 475 20.53 10.87 -4.64
N LEU A 476 19.46 11.51 -4.14
CA LEU A 476 18.51 10.87 -3.22
C LEU A 476 17.87 9.63 -3.83
N LEU A 477 17.45 9.70 -5.09
CA LEU A 477 16.82 8.58 -5.80
C LEU A 477 17.76 7.38 -5.96
N ARG A 478 19.07 7.63 -6.16
CA ARG A 478 20.09 6.56 -6.14
C ARG A 478 20.22 5.96 -4.73
N ARG A 479 20.25 6.79 -3.70
CA ARG A 479 20.39 6.35 -2.30
C ARG A 479 19.25 5.50 -1.82
N VAL A 480 18.00 5.82 -2.21
CA VAL A 480 16.81 5.02 -1.88
C VAL A 480 16.60 3.83 -2.83
N GLY A 481 17.48 3.63 -3.81
CA GLY A 481 17.42 2.51 -4.76
C GLY A 481 16.33 2.62 -5.82
N ALA A 482 15.83 3.83 -6.08
CA ALA A 482 14.82 4.10 -7.11
C ALA A 482 15.40 4.01 -8.52
N ILE A 483 16.62 4.48 -8.67
CA ILE A 483 17.40 4.43 -9.91
C ILE A 483 18.72 3.70 -9.64
N GLY A 484 19.16 2.89 -10.59
CA GLY A 484 20.43 2.18 -10.46
C GLY A 484 21.63 3.15 -10.53
N ASP A 485 22.82 2.65 -10.15
CA ASP A 485 24.07 3.37 -10.35
C ASP A 485 24.30 3.52 -11.87
N VAL A 486 23.85 4.63 -12.40
CA VAL A 486 24.23 5.05 -13.74
C VAL A 486 25.67 5.56 -13.62
N LYS A 487 26.60 4.94 -14.31
CA LYS A 487 27.97 5.45 -14.40
C LYS A 487 27.90 6.88 -14.92
N ALA A 488 28.28 7.82 -14.05
CA ALA A 488 28.45 9.22 -14.42
C ALA A 488 29.61 9.40 -15.38
#